data_8768e620d3b318f8060c390f161dc23d
#
_entry.id   8768e620d3b318f8060c390f161dc23d
#
_cell.length_a   1.000
_cell.length_b   1.000
_cell.length_c   1.000
_cell.angle_alpha   90.00
_cell.angle_beta   90.00
_cell.angle_gamma   90.00
#
_symmetry.space_group_name_H-M   'P 1'
#
loop_
_entity.id
_entity.type
_entity.pdbx_description
1 polymer ?
#
loop_
_entity_poly.entity_id
_entity_poly.type
_entity_poly.pdbx_seq_one_letter_code
_entity_poly.pdbx_strand_id
1 'polypeptide(L)'
;EIGSLRSVQVVRSGQKIADVDVYDFIMKGKIQDDIRLQEGDVIIVPAYEVMVRFSGNVKRPMRFEMKARESLATLIQYAGGFDAEAYTKSLRVVRQNGEEYEINTVKEIDYSAYPMRNGDVVTAEAILNRFTNKLEIRGAVYRPGIYQLSGELNTVRALITEARGLTGDAFMKRAVLQRERPDLTTEIVSVDVAGILNGTSPDIPLQKNDILNIPSIHDLEDRGDVMIYGEVARPDSYSFSDNMTLEDLIIRAGGLREAASTVRVDVSRRIKDSKGTEAVSTIGQMYSFSLKDGFVIDGEPGFVLQPYDQVYVRKS
;
A
#
# COMPACT_ATOMS: atom_id res chain seq x y z
N GLU A 1 34.17 -20.08 -12.73
CA GLU A 1 35.28 -19.58 -13.56
C GLU A 1 36.28 -18.88 -12.67
N ILE A 2 37.56 -19.19 -12.85
CA ILE A 2 38.67 -18.69 -12.00
C ILE A 2 39.60 -17.72 -12.75
N GLY A 3 39.38 -17.53 -14.06
CA GLY A 3 40.20 -16.65 -14.89
C GLY A 3 39.93 -15.17 -14.63
N SER A 4 41.00 -14.37 -14.55
CA SER A 4 40.94 -12.93 -14.38
C SER A 4 40.51 -12.22 -15.67
N LEU A 5 39.58 -11.28 -15.54
CA LEU A 5 39.23 -10.29 -16.56
C LEU A 5 40.07 -8.99 -16.42
N ARG A 6 40.83 -8.87 -15.35
CA ARG A 6 41.58 -7.65 -15.00
C ARG A 6 43.05 -7.73 -15.39
N SER A 7 43.53 -8.92 -15.83
CA SER A 7 44.90 -9.15 -16.28
C SER A 7 44.94 -10.30 -17.29
N VAL A 8 44.66 -9.98 -18.54
CA VAL A 8 44.83 -10.91 -19.65
C VAL A 8 46.16 -10.59 -20.36
N GLN A 9 47.15 -11.47 -20.20
CA GLN A 9 48.50 -11.21 -20.66
C GLN A 9 48.72 -11.85 -22.04
N VAL A 10 49.39 -11.09 -22.90
CA VAL A 10 49.88 -11.65 -24.18
C VAL A 10 51.37 -11.71 -24.14
N VAL A 11 51.91 -12.91 -24.40
CA VAL A 11 53.35 -13.21 -24.40
C VAL A 11 53.78 -13.59 -25.81
N ARG A 12 54.81 -12.93 -26.30
CA ARG A 12 55.44 -13.18 -27.61
C ARG A 12 56.91 -13.47 -27.43
N SER A 13 57.37 -14.56 -27.94
CA SER A 13 58.81 -14.98 -27.82
C SER A 13 59.30 -14.94 -26.35
N GLY A 14 58.47 -15.36 -25.40
CA GLY A 14 58.82 -15.40 -23.97
C GLY A 14 58.73 -14.07 -23.24
N GLN A 15 58.35 -12.97 -23.89
CA GLN A 15 58.21 -11.65 -23.28
C GLN A 15 56.73 -11.21 -23.21
N LYS A 16 56.30 -10.64 -22.08
CA LYS A 16 54.96 -10.05 -21.94
C LYS A 16 54.90 -8.75 -22.76
N ILE A 17 54.07 -8.74 -23.80
CA ILE A 17 53.93 -7.60 -24.72
C ILE A 17 52.65 -6.79 -24.46
N ALA A 18 51.67 -7.36 -23.75
CA ALA A 18 50.44 -6.66 -23.36
C ALA A 18 49.89 -7.24 -22.09
N ASP A 19 49.16 -6.38 -21.35
CA ASP A 19 48.35 -6.74 -20.17
C ASP A 19 47.02 -6.04 -20.28
N VAL A 20 45.99 -6.77 -20.69
CA VAL A 20 44.67 -6.21 -21.01
C VAL A 20 43.75 -6.31 -19.82
N ASP A 21 43.23 -5.17 -19.39
CA ASP A 21 42.13 -5.06 -18.39
C ASP A 21 40.80 -4.91 -19.12
N VAL A 22 40.01 -5.95 -19.12
CA VAL A 22 38.68 -5.97 -19.79
C VAL A 22 37.73 -4.99 -19.17
N TYR A 23 37.87 -4.68 -17.85
CA TYR A 23 37.02 -3.67 -17.18
C TYR A 23 37.29 -2.25 -17.70
N ASP A 24 38.54 -1.90 -18.02
CA ASP A 24 38.84 -0.62 -18.65
C ASP A 24 38.16 -0.46 -20.01
N PHE A 25 38.07 -1.54 -20.77
CA PHE A 25 37.30 -1.57 -22.02
C PHE A 25 35.77 -1.43 -21.76
N ILE A 26 35.19 -2.32 -20.92
CA ILE A 26 33.74 -2.39 -20.69
C ILE A 26 33.24 -1.15 -19.99
N MET A 27 33.97 -0.63 -18.98
CA MET A 27 33.52 0.45 -18.12
C MET A 27 33.92 1.85 -18.60
N LYS A 28 35.06 1.96 -19.30
CA LYS A 28 35.63 3.26 -19.70
C LYS A 28 35.75 3.45 -21.20
N GLY A 29 35.47 2.40 -21.99
CA GLY A 29 35.68 2.41 -23.45
C GLY A 29 37.16 2.58 -23.87
N LYS A 30 38.09 2.34 -22.94
CA LYS A 30 39.52 2.47 -23.18
C LYS A 30 40.11 1.12 -23.51
N ILE A 31 40.76 1.01 -24.68
CA ILE A 31 41.58 -0.14 -25.06
C ILE A 31 43.01 0.30 -24.75
N GLN A 32 43.56 -0.14 -23.62
CA GLN A 32 44.99 -0.10 -23.37
C GLN A 32 45.59 -1.37 -23.99
N ASP A 33 46.76 -1.22 -24.64
CA ASP A 33 47.50 -2.33 -25.25
C ASP A 33 46.68 -3.11 -26.31
N ASP A 34 45.96 -2.39 -27.19
CA ASP A 34 45.34 -2.97 -28.36
C ASP A 34 46.43 -3.44 -29.32
N ILE A 35 46.74 -4.73 -29.26
CA ILE A 35 47.76 -5.36 -30.11
C ILE A 35 47.10 -6.31 -31.10
N ARG A 36 47.69 -6.41 -32.31
CA ARG A 36 47.34 -7.46 -33.24
C ARG A 36 48.04 -8.74 -32.84
N LEU A 37 47.27 -9.81 -32.61
CA LEU A 37 47.82 -11.11 -32.35
C LEU A 37 48.59 -11.64 -33.56
N GLN A 38 49.70 -12.34 -33.33
CA GLN A 38 50.53 -12.96 -34.32
C GLN A 38 50.63 -14.46 -34.05
N GLU A 39 51.04 -15.20 -35.08
CA GLU A 39 51.28 -16.63 -34.92
C GLU A 39 52.39 -16.88 -33.89
N GLY A 40 52.12 -17.78 -32.94
CA GLY A 40 53.03 -18.08 -31.83
C GLY A 40 52.82 -17.21 -30.57
N ASP A 41 51.86 -16.27 -30.56
CA ASP A 41 51.49 -15.56 -29.33
C ASP A 41 50.80 -16.51 -28.35
N VAL A 42 51.13 -16.37 -27.08
CA VAL A 42 50.50 -17.10 -25.97
C VAL A 42 49.66 -16.14 -25.14
N ILE A 43 48.38 -16.45 -25.02
CA ILE A 43 47.44 -15.69 -24.15
C ILE A 43 47.38 -16.40 -22.79
N ILE A 44 47.75 -15.68 -21.74
CA ILE A 44 47.75 -16.15 -20.36
C ILE A 44 46.62 -15.44 -19.61
N VAL A 45 45.68 -16.23 -19.09
CA VAL A 45 44.60 -15.72 -18.21
C VAL A 45 44.87 -16.25 -16.80
N PRO A 46 45.49 -15.46 -15.92
CA PRO A 46 45.75 -15.86 -14.54
C PRO A 46 44.44 -15.98 -13.74
N ALA A 47 44.52 -16.55 -12.55
CA ALA A 47 43.39 -16.53 -11.62
C ALA A 47 43.16 -15.11 -11.09
N TYR A 48 41.87 -14.78 -10.76
CA TYR A 48 41.55 -13.52 -10.10
C TYR A 48 42.15 -13.45 -8.69
N GLU A 49 42.48 -12.24 -8.22
CA GLU A 49 43.04 -12.03 -6.90
C GLU A 49 41.94 -11.68 -5.88
N VAL A 50 41.05 -10.79 -6.23
CA VAL A 50 40.00 -10.26 -5.34
C VAL A 50 38.66 -10.37 -6.04
N MET A 51 37.76 -11.16 -5.45
CA MET A 51 36.38 -11.26 -5.89
C MET A 51 35.46 -10.74 -4.79
N VAL A 52 34.62 -9.78 -5.11
CA VAL A 52 33.69 -9.12 -4.19
C VAL A 52 32.27 -9.31 -4.68
N ARG A 53 31.34 -9.63 -3.79
CA ARG A 53 29.91 -9.65 -4.10
C ARG A 53 29.28 -8.33 -3.69
N PHE A 54 28.58 -7.67 -4.61
CA PHE A 54 27.77 -6.49 -4.33
C PHE A 54 26.31 -6.79 -4.58
N SER A 55 25.45 -6.52 -3.59
CA SER A 55 24.03 -6.87 -3.60
C SER A 55 23.18 -5.75 -2.99
N GLY A 56 21.84 -5.90 -3.08
CA GLY A 56 20.89 -4.91 -2.62
C GLY A 56 20.59 -3.85 -3.66
N ASN A 57 20.36 -2.62 -3.22
CA ASN A 57 19.86 -1.50 -4.03
C ASN A 57 20.97 -0.83 -4.85
N VAL A 58 21.51 -1.55 -5.79
CA VAL A 58 22.51 -1.07 -6.76
C VAL A 58 22.08 -1.42 -8.19
N LYS A 59 22.52 -0.66 -9.17
CA LYS A 59 22.09 -0.86 -10.56
C LYS A 59 22.51 -2.19 -11.16
N ARG A 60 23.67 -2.75 -10.72
CA ARG A 60 24.18 -4.04 -11.18
C ARG A 60 24.59 -4.90 -9.99
N PRO A 61 23.66 -5.60 -9.34
CA PRO A 61 23.99 -6.51 -8.24
C PRO A 61 24.64 -7.79 -8.81
N MET A 62 25.94 -7.94 -8.60
CA MET A 62 26.69 -9.10 -9.08
C MET A 62 28.02 -9.27 -8.34
N ARG A 63 28.84 -10.23 -8.78
CA ARG A 63 30.22 -10.36 -8.35
C ARG A 63 31.12 -9.53 -9.24
N PHE A 64 32.03 -8.80 -8.63
CA PHE A 64 33.01 -7.97 -9.30
C PHE A 64 34.41 -8.44 -8.97
N GLU A 65 35.25 -8.53 -9.98
CA GLU A 65 36.68 -8.70 -9.80
C GLU A 65 37.32 -7.33 -9.51
N MET A 66 38.05 -7.26 -8.43
CA MET A 66 38.74 -6.05 -7.98
C MET A 66 40.25 -6.27 -8.08
N LYS A 67 41.00 -5.22 -8.33
CA LYS A 67 42.47 -5.22 -8.15
C LYS A 67 42.82 -4.98 -6.68
N ALA A 68 43.98 -5.42 -6.28
CA ALA A 68 44.50 -5.15 -4.94
C ALA A 68 44.45 -3.63 -4.66
N ARG A 69 43.92 -3.26 -3.48
CA ARG A 69 43.74 -1.87 -2.99
C ARG A 69 42.66 -1.02 -3.68
N GLU A 70 41.90 -1.55 -4.64
CA GLU A 70 40.72 -0.86 -5.11
C GLU A 70 39.72 -0.67 -3.97
N SER A 71 39.07 0.48 -3.94
CA SER A 71 38.21 0.89 -2.84
C SER A 71 36.73 0.51 -3.05
N LEU A 72 35.96 0.64 -1.99
CA LEU A 72 34.49 0.51 -2.05
C LEU A 72 33.88 1.53 -3.04
N ALA A 73 34.43 2.74 -3.15
CA ALA A 73 34.00 3.71 -4.16
C ALA A 73 34.20 3.20 -5.60
N THR A 74 35.30 2.50 -5.86
CA THR A 74 35.53 1.87 -7.16
C THR A 74 34.53 0.76 -7.45
N LEU A 75 34.20 -0.07 -6.44
CA LEU A 75 33.17 -1.09 -6.56
C LEU A 75 31.79 -0.48 -6.91
N ILE A 76 31.43 0.63 -6.28
CA ILE A 76 30.19 1.37 -6.57
C ILE A 76 30.16 1.82 -8.04
N GLN A 77 31.31 2.33 -8.56
CA GLN A 77 31.41 2.71 -9.97
C GLN A 77 31.22 1.53 -10.91
N TYR A 78 31.81 0.37 -10.60
CA TYR A 78 31.62 -0.85 -11.39
C TYR A 78 30.17 -1.35 -11.40
N ALA A 79 29.49 -1.21 -10.28
CA ALA A 79 28.06 -1.51 -10.17
C ALA A 79 27.16 -0.49 -10.91
N GLY A 80 27.72 0.58 -11.47
CA GLY A 80 26.98 1.64 -12.14
C GLY A 80 26.29 2.61 -11.17
N GLY A 81 26.67 2.58 -9.88
CA GLY A 81 26.07 3.38 -8.82
C GLY A 81 24.86 2.69 -8.17
N PHE A 82 24.20 3.45 -7.36
CA PHE A 82 23.01 3.04 -6.61
C PHE A 82 21.73 3.14 -7.47
N ASP A 83 20.71 2.37 -7.13
CA ASP A 83 19.37 2.61 -7.64
C ASP A 83 18.67 3.75 -6.88
N ALA A 84 17.44 4.06 -7.26
CA ALA A 84 16.69 5.19 -6.70
C ALA A 84 16.24 4.97 -5.23
N GLU A 85 16.16 3.73 -4.79
CA GLU A 85 15.67 3.36 -3.45
C GLU A 85 16.82 3.08 -2.46
N ALA A 86 18.07 3.22 -2.90
CA ALA A 86 19.22 2.89 -2.10
C ALA A 86 19.45 3.88 -0.94
N TYR A 87 19.75 3.33 0.24
CA TYR A 87 20.30 4.11 1.34
C TYR A 87 21.81 4.27 1.14
N THR A 88 22.23 5.46 0.69
CA THR A 88 23.61 5.73 0.27
C THR A 88 24.55 6.22 1.37
N LYS A 89 24.04 6.49 2.59
CA LYS A 89 24.84 7.06 3.68
C LYS A 89 25.78 6.07 4.34
N SER A 90 25.51 4.79 4.23
CA SER A 90 26.41 3.73 4.66
C SER A 90 26.14 2.44 3.93
N LEU A 91 27.19 1.62 3.77
CA LEU A 91 27.11 0.26 3.25
C LEU A 91 27.57 -0.74 4.31
N ARG A 92 26.96 -1.90 4.31
CA ARG A 92 27.37 -3.00 5.14
C ARG A 92 28.32 -3.91 4.35
N VAL A 93 29.50 -4.14 4.91
CA VAL A 93 30.49 -5.06 4.36
C VAL A 93 30.68 -6.21 5.33
N VAL A 94 30.39 -7.42 4.88
CA VAL A 94 30.69 -8.65 5.61
C VAL A 94 32.01 -9.20 5.06
N ARG A 95 32.96 -9.38 5.95
CA ARG A 95 34.33 -9.81 5.65
C ARG A 95 34.70 -11.05 6.46
N GLN A 96 35.47 -11.94 5.88
CA GLN A 96 36.08 -13.06 6.61
C GLN A 96 37.43 -12.64 7.18
N ASN A 97 37.68 -12.96 8.45
CA ASN A 97 38.97 -12.71 9.10
C ASN A 97 39.85 -13.97 9.22
N GLY A 98 39.40 -15.10 8.64
CA GLY A 98 40.07 -16.38 8.68
C GLY A 98 39.45 -17.38 9.67
N GLU A 99 38.76 -16.92 10.71
CA GLU A 99 38.08 -17.74 11.72
C GLU A 99 36.57 -17.46 11.74
N GLU A 100 36.18 -16.18 11.62
CA GLU A 100 34.81 -15.72 11.75
C GLU A 100 34.46 -14.67 10.69
N TYR A 101 33.21 -14.25 10.69
CA TYR A 101 32.75 -13.12 9.89
C TYR A 101 32.77 -11.83 10.71
N GLU A 102 33.29 -10.78 10.11
CA GLU A 102 33.28 -9.43 10.64
C GLU A 102 32.30 -8.56 9.85
N ILE A 103 31.48 -7.77 10.55
CA ILE A 103 30.57 -6.82 9.94
C ILE A 103 31.14 -5.41 10.09
N ASN A 104 31.34 -4.74 8.96
CA ASN A 104 31.78 -3.36 8.90
C ASN A 104 30.68 -2.49 8.32
N THR A 105 30.28 -1.43 9.04
CA THR A 105 29.40 -0.39 8.53
C THR A 105 30.26 0.76 8.04
N VAL A 106 30.43 0.86 6.73
CA VAL A 106 31.28 1.89 6.10
C VAL A 106 30.40 3.08 5.75
N LYS A 107 30.77 4.27 6.23
CA LYS A 107 30.04 5.51 5.93
C LYS A 107 30.42 6.06 4.55
N GLU A 108 29.52 6.86 3.96
CA GLU A 108 29.73 7.47 2.63
C GLU A 108 31.08 8.22 2.52
N ILE A 109 31.48 8.91 3.57
CA ILE A 109 32.76 9.67 3.61
C ILE A 109 33.99 8.77 3.50
N ASP A 110 33.86 7.50 3.91
CA ASP A 110 34.98 6.55 3.97
C ASP A 110 35.04 5.63 2.73
N TYR A 111 34.08 5.69 1.79
CA TYR A 111 34.02 4.79 0.65
C TYR A 111 35.30 4.77 -0.20
N SER A 112 35.91 5.94 -0.38
CA SER A 112 37.16 6.05 -1.18
C SER A 112 38.39 5.51 -0.46
N ALA A 113 38.36 5.50 0.87
CA ALA A 113 39.46 5.06 1.71
C ALA A 113 39.35 3.58 2.14
N TYR A 114 38.17 2.95 1.97
CA TYR A 114 37.95 1.58 2.42
C TYR A 114 38.38 0.57 1.34
N PRO A 115 39.47 -0.20 1.53
CA PRO A 115 39.97 -1.15 0.55
C PRO A 115 39.14 -2.43 0.56
N MET A 116 38.80 -2.91 -0.61
CA MET A 116 38.10 -4.19 -0.79
C MET A 116 39.07 -5.35 -0.64
N ARG A 117 38.57 -6.48 -0.10
CA ARG A 117 39.30 -7.73 0.05
C ARG A 117 38.57 -8.91 -0.58
N ASN A 118 39.34 -9.94 -0.91
CA ASN A 118 38.74 -11.15 -1.48
C ASN A 118 37.71 -11.76 -0.54
N GLY A 119 36.55 -12.11 -1.08
CA GLY A 119 35.43 -12.69 -0.32
C GLY A 119 34.51 -11.68 0.37
N ASP A 120 34.78 -10.37 0.28
CA ASP A 120 33.89 -9.35 0.82
C ASP A 120 32.48 -9.43 0.20
N VAL A 121 31.46 -9.31 1.05
CA VAL A 121 30.07 -9.21 0.65
C VAL A 121 29.54 -7.84 1.05
N VAL A 122 29.29 -7.00 0.07
CA VAL A 122 28.75 -5.64 0.26
C VAL A 122 27.26 -5.65 0.02
N THR A 123 26.51 -4.96 0.88
CA THR A 123 25.07 -4.81 0.73
C THR A 123 24.67 -3.35 0.84
N ALA A 124 23.98 -2.86 -0.19
CA ALA A 124 23.29 -1.57 -0.16
C ALA A 124 21.85 -1.78 0.27
N GLU A 125 21.47 -1.19 1.39
CA GLU A 125 20.12 -1.30 1.91
C GLU A 125 19.18 -0.28 1.26
N ALA A 126 17.87 -0.50 1.36
CA ALA A 126 16.88 0.47 0.91
C ALA A 126 16.74 1.61 1.92
N ILE A 127 16.26 2.78 1.44
CA ILE A 127 15.75 3.82 2.31
C ILE A 127 14.55 3.29 3.11
N LEU A 128 14.31 3.89 4.28
CA LEU A 128 13.18 3.48 5.11
C LEU A 128 11.85 3.76 4.40
N ASN A 129 10.99 2.76 4.33
CA ASN A 129 9.65 2.89 3.75
C ASN A 129 8.72 3.68 4.68
N ARG A 130 9.00 4.95 4.88
CA ARG A 130 8.18 5.89 5.66
C ARG A 130 8.38 7.31 5.19
N PHE A 131 7.32 8.12 5.36
CA PHE A 131 7.37 9.53 5.03
C PHE A 131 7.90 10.35 6.22
N THR A 132 8.60 11.43 5.92
CA THR A 132 9.11 12.37 6.95
C THR A 132 8.06 13.36 7.42
N ASN A 133 7.04 13.63 6.60
CA ASN A 133 6.06 14.70 6.76
C ASN A 133 4.65 14.31 6.30
N LYS A 134 4.28 13.06 6.48
CA LYS A 134 2.96 12.55 6.09
C LYS A 134 1.87 13.04 7.02
N LEU A 135 0.76 13.49 6.43
CA LEU A 135 -0.57 13.58 7.02
C LEU A 135 -1.52 12.71 6.20
N GLU A 136 -2.60 12.27 6.80
CA GLU A 136 -3.64 11.53 6.08
C GLU A 136 -5.02 11.99 6.53
N ILE A 137 -5.95 12.14 5.58
CA ILE A 137 -7.36 12.41 5.84
C ILE A 137 -8.23 11.38 5.16
N ARG A 138 -9.21 10.86 5.90
CA ARG A 138 -10.12 9.79 5.47
C ARG A 138 -11.56 10.17 5.71
N GLY A 139 -12.48 9.43 5.08
CA GLY A 139 -13.91 9.53 5.30
C GLY A 139 -14.58 10.61 4.48
N ALA A 140 -15.52 11.34 5.10
CA ALA A 140 -16.46 12.25 4.44
C ALA A 140 -15.85 13.61 4.05
N VAL A 141 -14.87 13.58 3.16
CA VAL A 141 -14.25 14.75 2.53
C VAL A 141 -14.20 14.56 1.01
N TYR A 142 -14.14 15.67 0.24
CA TYR A 142 -14.12 15.56 -1.21
C TYR A 142 -12.86 14.92 -1.78
N ARG A 143 -11.71 15.08 -1.12
CA ARG A 143 -10.42 14.49 -1.53
C ARG A 143 -9.73 13.81 -0.37
N PRO A 144 -10.16 12.59 0.01
CA PRO A 144 -9.42 11.80 0.98
C PRO A 144 -8.06 11.37 0.41
N GLY A 145 -7.05 11.21 1.28
CA GLY A 145 -5.72 10.78 0.84
C GLY A 145 -4.60 11.27 1.75
N ILE A 146 -3.39 11.18 1.21
CA ILE A 146 -2.16 11.55 1.88
C ILE A 146 -1.77 12.98 1.48
N TYR A 147 -1.38 13.76 2.49
CA TYR A 147 -1.00 15.16 2.35
C TYR A 147 0.35 15.42 3.01
N GLN A 148 0.95 16.54 2.67
CA GLN A 148 2.21 17.00 3.23
C GLN A 148 1.97 17.87 4.47
N LEU A 149 2.57 17.51 5.60
CA LEU A 149 2.71 18.44 6.74
C LEU A 149 3.72 19.53 6.35
N SER A 150 3.30 20.77 6.38
CA SER A 150 4.13 21.95 6.06
C SER A 150 3.81 23.11 7.00
N GLY A 151 4.52 24.24 6.85
CA GLY A 151 4.25 25.43 7.64
C GLY A 151 2.83 26.00 7.44
N GLU A 152 2.25 25.81 6.28
CA GLU A 152 0.90 26.29 5.93
C GLU A 152 -0.18 25.21 6.21
N LEU A 153 0.15 23.93 6.01
CA LEU A 153 -0.74 22.80 6.22
C LEU A 153 -0.33 22.05 7.48
N ASN A 154 -0.71 22.60 8.63
CA ASN A 154 -0.30 22.14 9.95
C ASN A 154 -1.43 22.12 10.99
N THR A 155 -2.69 22.31 10.57
CA THR A 155 -3.87 22.26 11.45
C THR A 155 -4.99 21.45 10.81
N VAL A 156 -5.97 21.04 11.64
CA VAL A 156 -7.15 20.29 11.18
C VAL A 156 -7.92 21.11 10.15
N ARG A 157 -8.15 22.41 10.40
CA ARG A 157 -8.83 23.29 9.45
C ARG A 157 -8.11 23.36 8.12
N ALA A 158 -6.79 23.55 8.14
CA ALA A 158 -5.98 23.64 6.93
C ALA A 158 -6.05 22.33 6.12
N LEU A 159 -5.99 21.17 6.79
CA LEU A 159 -6.06 19.86 6.15
C LEU A 159 -7.44 19.62 5.51
N ILE A 160 -8.53 19.97 6.18
CA ILE A 160 -9.89 19.88 5.61
C ILE A 160 -10.03 20.80 4.40
N THR A 161 -9.50 22.00 4.47
CA THR A 161 -9.53 22.96 3.36
C THR A 161 -8.75 22.43 2.15
N GLU A 162 -7.57 21.86 2.37
CA GLU A 162 -6.76 21.25 1.30
C GLU A 162 -7.45 20.02 0.69
N ALA A 163 -8.17 19.25 1.52
CA ALA A 163 -9.02 18.15 1.06
C ALA A 163 -10.30 18.60 0.34
N ARG A 164 -10.41 19.90 0.01
CA ARG A 164 -11.54 20.54 -0.68
C ARG A 164 -12.84 20.58 0.12
N GLY A 165 -12.74 20.45 1.44
CA GLY A 165 -13.88 20.53 2.33
C GLY A 165 -14.57 19.19 2.60
N LEU A 166 -15.65 19.26 3.34
CA LEU A 166 -16.48 18.14 3.78
C LEU A 166 -17.54 17.79 2.75
N THR A 167 -17.86 16.52 2.60
CA THR A 167 -19.05 16.09 1.88
C THR A 167 -20.31 16.37 2.69
N GLY A 168 -21.49 16.40 2.03
CA GLY A 168 -22.75 16.75 2.67
C GLY A 168 -23.21 15.77 3.77
N ASP A 169 -22.65 14.58 3.78
CA ASP A 169 -22.90 13.51 4.74
C ASP A 169 -21.89 13.46 5.89
N ALA A 170 -21.00 14.44 6.00
CA ALA A 170 -19.99 14.45 7.04
C ALA A 170 -20.58 14.60 8.44
N PHE A 171 -20.19 13.71 9.37
CA PHE A 171 -20.54 13.82 10.77
C PHE A 171 -19.59 14.79 11.49
N MET A 172 -19.95 16.06 11.52
CA MET A 172 -19.09 17.14 11.99
C MET A 172 -18.93 17.24 13.53
N LYS A 173 -19.82 16.61 14.31
CA LYS A 173 -19.79 16.72 15.78
C LYS A 173 -18.61 15.99 16.41
N ARG A 174 -18.13 14.93 15.78
CA ARG A 174 -17.02 14.12 16.28
C ARG A 174 -16.30 13.41 15.17
N ALA A 175 -15.15 13.94 14.79
CA ALA A 175 -14.15 13.22 14.02
C ALA A 175 -13.07 12.64 14.95
N VAL A 176 -12.21 11.82 14.40
CA VAL A 176 -11.15 11.09 15.11
C VAL A 176 -9.81 11.43 14.51
N LEU A 177 -8.92 12.00 15.31
CA LEU A 177 -7.52 12.17 14.94
C LEU A 177 -6.70 11.08 15.63
N GLN A 178 -6.11 10.20 14.83
CA GLN A 178 -5.14 9.20 15.29
C GLN A 178 -3.76 9.80 15.24
N ARG A 179 -3.04 9.76 16.35
CA ARG A 179 -1.68 10.29 16.51
C ARG A 179 -0.73 9.22 17.01
N GLU A 180 0.40 9.10 16.38
CA GLU A 180 1.48 8.22 16.83
C GLU A 180 2.33 8.93 17.89
N ARG A 181 2.49 8.30 19.05
CA ARG A 181 3.39 8.76 20.12
C ARG A 181 4.83 8.34 19.84
N PRO A 182 5.82 8.93 20.54
CA PRO A 182 7.23 8.55 20.38
C PRO A 182 7.55 7.08 20.65
N ASP A 183 6.74 6.42 21.49
CA ASP A 183 6.82 4.99 21.80
C ASP A 183 6.09 4.10 20.79
N LEU A 184 5.63 4.67 19.67
CA LEU A 184 4.86 4.03 18.59
C LEU A 184 3.45 3.55 19.02
N THR A 185 2.98 3.91 20.20
CA THR A 185 1.57 3.71 20.57
C THR A 185 0.68 4.74 19.88
N THR A 186 -0.59 4.36 19.66
CA THR A 186 -1.56 5.25 19.02
C THR A 186 -2.40 5.96 20.10
N GLU A 187 -2.53 7.27 19.96
CA GLU A 187 -3.44 8.11 20.72
C GLU A 187 -4.62 8.52 19.85
N ILE A 188 -5.82 8.54 20.46
CA ILE A 188 -7.03 9.02 19.82
C ILE A 188 -7.40 10.38 20.41
N VAL A 189 -7.46 11.39 19.53
CA VAL A 189 -7.92 12.74 19.88
C VAL A 189 -9.27 12.97 19.22
N SER A 190 -10.27 13.32 20.04
CA SER A 190 -11.60 13.67 19.54
C SER A 190 -11.58 15.08 18.94
N VAL A 191 -12.16 15.24 17.75
CA VAL A 191 -12.15 16.49 16.99
C VAL A 191 -13.57 16.97 16.76
N ASP A 192 -13.90 18.13 17.30
CA ASP A 192 -15.13 18.87 16.99
C ASP A 192 -14.93 19.69 15.71
N VAL A 193 -15.21 19.06 14.58
CA VAL A 193 -15.01 19.68 13.26
C VAL A 193 -15.89 20.89 13.06
N ALA A 194 -17.16 20.83 13.53
CA ALA A 194 -18.09 21.96 13.42
C ALA A 194 -17.57 23.18 14.20
N GLY A 195 -17.15 22.96 15.45
CA GLY A 195 -16.60 24.02 16.29
C GLY A 195 -15.33 24.63 15.72
N ILE A 196 -14.42 23.80 15.19
CA ILE A 196 -13.19 24.28 14.52
C ILE A 196 -13.55 25.13 13.30
N LEU A 197 -14.42 24.66 12.41
CA LEU A 197 -14.77 25.40 11.19
C LEU A 197 -15.52 26.69 11.47
N ASN A 198 -16.38 26.73 12.50
CA ASN A 198 -17.13 27.92 12.91
C ASN A 198 -16.32 28.87 13.81
N GLY A 199 -15.15 28.43 14.30
CA GLY A 199 -14.33 29.23 15.21
C GLY A 199 -14.76 29.21 16.67
N THR A 200 -15.68 28.33 17.07
CA THR A 200 -16.12 28.15 18.46
C THR A 200 -15.25 27.20 19.26
N SER A 201 -14.53 26.32 18.60
CA SER A 201 -13.51 25.43 19.16
C SER A 201 -12.12 25.81 18.65
N PRO A 202 -11.06 25.67 19.47
CA PRO A 202 -9.70 25.91 19.02
C PRO A 202 -9.30 24.90 17.93
N ASP A 203 -8.56 25.38 16.93
CA ASP A 203 -8.01 24.50 15.91
C ASP A 203 -6.90 23.60 16.50
N ILE A 204 -6.78 22.40 16.00
CA ILE A 204 -5.83 21.39 16.52
C ILE A 204 -4.60 21.37 15.63
N PRO A 205 -3.40 21.61 16.18
CA PRO A 205 -2.17 21.48 15.44
C PRO A 205 -1.90 20.01 15.11
N LEU A 206 -1.53 19.77 13.85
CA LEU A 206 -1.21 18.44 13.33
C LEU A 206 0.27 18.10 13.51
N GLN A 207 0.54 16.82 13.67
CA GLN A 207 1.87 16.25 13.74
C GLN A 207 2.09 15.25 12.62
N LYS A 208 3.35 14.95 12.37
CA LYS A 208 3.73 13.91 11.43
C LYS A 208 3.02 12.59 11.73
N ASN A 209 2.56 11.92 10.68
CA ASN A 209 1.80 10.66 10.70
C ASN A 209 0.39 10.75 11.29
N ASP A 210 -0.11 11.95 11.60
CA ASP A 210 -1.50 12.11 12.01
C ASP A 210 -2.45 11.63 10.92
N ILE A 211 -3.51 10.92 11.33
CA ILE A 211 -4.59 10.46 10.46
C ILE A 211 -5.90 11.05 10.98
N LEU A 212 -6.49 11.95 10.22
CA LEU A 212 -7.80 12.51 10.51
C LEU A 212 -8.88 11.69 9.80
N ASN A 213 -9.77 11.07 10.57
CA ASN A 213 -10.91 10.35 10.04
C ASN A 213 -12.19 11.11 10.37
N ILE A 214 -12.92 11.53 9.34
CA ILE A 214 -14.22 12.22 9.44
C ILE A 214 -15.29 11.22 9.00
N PRO A 215 -16.07 10.66 9.94
CA PRO A 215 -17.07 9.67 9.58
C PRO A 215 -18.23 10.29 8.79
N SER A 216 -18.86 9.48 7.96
CA SER A 216 -20.17 9.81 7.38
C SER A 216 -21.27 9.57 8.41
N ILE A 217 -22.35 10.34 8.35
CA ILE A 217 -23.58 10.06 9.12
C ILE A 217 -24.13 8.67 8.77
N HIS A 218 -23.89 8.20 7.55
CA HIS A 218 -24.30 6.89 7.08
C HIS A 218 -23.49 5.74 7.67
N ASP A 219 -22.24 5.99 8.08
CA ASP A 219 -21.41 5.02 8.78
C ASP A 219 -21.84 4.81 10.24
N LEU A 220 -22.55 5.77 10.81
CA LEU A 220 -23.01 5.78 12.20
C LEU A 220 -24.46 5.32 12.36
N GLU A 221 -25.22 5.29 11.28
CA GLU A 221 -26.59 4.80 11.24
C GLU A 221 -26.61 3.43 10.57
N ASP A 222 -27.01 2.42 11.35
CA ASP A 222 -27.36 1.12 10.77
C ASP A 222 -28.72 1.30 10.07
N ARG A 223 -28.68 1.65 8.79
CA ARG A 223 -29.87 1.80 7.95
C ARG A 223 -30.61 0.48 7.76
N GLY A 224 -29.97 -0.63 8.12
CA GLY A 224 -30.46 -1.98 7.90
C GLY A 224 -30.56 -2.33 6.43
N ASP A 225 -30.69 -3.63 6.21
CA ASP A 225 -31.00 -4.18 4.90
C ASP A 225 -32.44 -4.69 4.90
N VAL A 226 -33.04 -4.83 3.74
CA VAL A 226 -34.26 -5.58 3.50
C VAL A 226 -33.89 -6.89 2.82
N MET A 227 -34.52 -7.98 3.25
CA MET A 227 -34.21 -9.30 2.70
C MET A 227 -35.40 -9.83 1.87
N ILE A 228 -35.11 -10.47 0.75
CA ILE A 228 -36.12 -11.14 -0.07
C ILE A 228 -35.75 -12.60 -0.30
N TYR A 229 -36.69 -13.48 -0.04
CA TYR A 229 -36.53 -14.93 -0.13
C TYR A 229 -37.59 -15.55 -1.06
N GLY A 230 -37.31 -16.76 -1.51
CA GLY A 230 -38.24 -17.58 -2.28
C GLY A 230 -38.15 -17.37 -3.79
N GLU A 231 -39.30 -17.34 -4.45
CA GLU A 231 -39.39 -17.44 -5.92
C GLU A 231 -39.21 -16.08 -6.61
N VAL A 232 -38.03 -15.48 -6.40
CA VAL A 232 -37.52 -14.30 -7.15
C VAL A 232 -36.27 -14.67 -7.92
N ALA A 233 -35.90 -13.88 -8.91
CA ALA A 233 -34.74 -14.19 -9.74
C ALA A 233 -33.43 -14.20 -8.92
N ARG A 234 -33.30 -13.27 -7.98
CA ARG A 234 -32.12 -13.11 -7.11
C ARG A 234 -32.53 -12.88 -5.66
N PRO A 235 -32.84 -13.98 -4.90
CA PRO A 235 -33.09 -13.87 -3.47
C PRO A 235 -31.79 -13.48 -2.75
N ASP A 236 -31.80 -12.32 -2.03
CA ASP A 236 -30.62 -11.79 -1.35
C ASP A 236 -31.03 -10.69 -0.35
N SER A 237 -30.04 -10.11 0.34
CA SER A 237 -30.15 -8.91 1.13
C SER A 237 -29.92 -7.69 0.23
N TYR A 238 -30.75 -6.67 0.36
CA TYR A 238 -30.69 -5.43 -0.40
C TYR A 238 -30.64 -4.24 0.54
N SER A 239 -29.74 -3.30 0.27
CA SER A 239 -29.65 -2.06 1.08
C SER A 239 -30.96 -1.29 1.05
N PHE A 240 -31.46 -0.97 2.25
CA PHE A 240 -32.67 -0.16 2.41
C PHE A 240 -32.48 1.24 1.86
N SER A 241 -33.51 1.78 1.24
CA SER A 241 -33.59 3.17 0.81
C SER A 241 -34.92 3.77 1.27
N ASP A 242 -34.93 5.05 1.62
CA ASP A 242 -36.14 5.73 2.04
C ASP A 242 -37.22 5.65 0.94
N ASN A 243 -38.45 5.41 1.35
CA ASN A 243 -39.61 5.22 0.48
C ASN A 243 -39.57 3.98 -0.44
N MET A 244 -38.68 3.05 -0.16
CA MET A 244 -38.59 1.77 -0.90
C MET A 244 -39.86 0.97 -0.70
N THR A 245 -40.54 0.63 -1.79
CA THR A 245 -41.75 -0.21 -1.76
C THR A 245 -41.44 -1.69 -1.94
N LEU A 246 -42.44 -2.53 -1.67
CA LEU A 246 -42.34 -3.97 -1.94
C LEU A 246 -42.10 -4.25 -3.41
N GLU A 247 -42.73 -3.48 -4.31
CA GLU A 247 -42.58 -3.56 -5.75
C GLU A 247 -41.14 -3.23 -6.16
N ASP A 248 -40.56 -2.15 -5.59
CA ASP A 248 -39.16 -1.77 -5.84
C ASP A 248 -38.18 -2.88 -5.48
N LEU A 249 -38.42 -3.55 -4.34
CA LEU A 249 -37.59 -4.67 -3.90
C LEU A 249 -37.69 -5.86 -4.85
N ILE A 250 -38.91 -6.21 -5.30
CA ILE A 250 -39.11 -7.28 -6.27
C ILE A 250 -38.41 -6.98 -7.59
N ILE A 251 -38.49 -5.75 -8.07
CA ILE A 251 -37.82 -5.30 -9.30
C ILE A 251 -36.29 -5.40 -9.11
N ARG A 252 -35.75 -4.92 -7.99
CA ARG A 252 -34.31 -5.03 -7.68
C ARG A 252 -33.82 -6.48 -7.59
N ALA A 253 -34.68 -7.37 -7.10
CA ALA A 253 -34.42 -8.81 -7.07
C ALA A 253 -34.52 -9.48 -8.45
N GLY A 254 -34.79 -8.72 -9.50
CA GLY A 254 -34.88 -9.21 -10.88
C GLY A 254 -36.24 -9.78 -11.29
N GLY A 255 -37.28 -9.50 -10.50
CA GLY A 255 -38.65 -9.96 -10.73
C GLY A 255 -38.94 -11.34 -10.18
N LEU A 256 -40.19 -11.79 -10.37
CA LEU A 256 -40.67 -13.07 -9.93
C LEU A 256 -40.24 -14.19 -10.90
N ARG A 257 -40.04 -15.39 -10.37
CA ARG A 257 -39.88 -16.60 -11.18
C ARG A 257 -41.23 -17.11 -11.62
N GLU A 258 -41.26 -17.93 -12.65
CA GLU A 258 -42.49 -18.56 -13.19
C GLU A 258 -43.25 -19.36 -12.13
N ALA A 259 -42.53 -19.98 -11.18
CA ALA A 259 -43.11 -20.76 -10.08
C ALA A 259 -43.59 -19.89 -8.89
N ALA A 260 -43.49 -18.56 -8.97
CA ALA A 260 -43.89 -17.68 -7.87
C ALA A 260 -45.42 -17.61 -7.72
N SER A 261 -45.88 -17.63 -6.47
CA SER A 261 -47.27 -17.35 -6.16
C SER A 261 -47.53 -15.84 -6.28
N THR A 262 -48.47 -15.45 -7.16
CA THR A 262 -48.95 -14.08 -7.25
C THR A 262 -50.04 -13.80 -6.18
N VAL A 263 -50.56 -14.83 -5.54
CA VAL A 263 -51.62 -14.70 -4.54
C VAL A 263 -51.10 -14.41 -3.15
N ARG A 264 -49.80 -14.75 -2.88
CA ARG A 264 -49.28 -14.58 -1.53
C ARG A 264 -47.80 -14.26 -1.49
N VAL A 265 -47.54 -13.01 -1.13
CA VAL A 265 -46.22 -12.51 -0.72
C VAL A 265 -46.35 -12.03 0.73
N ASP A 266 -45.53 -12.56 1.60
CA ASP A 266 -45.55 -12.23 3.03
C ASP A 266 -44.37 -11.29 3.35
N VAL A 267 -44.63 -10.25 4.15
CA VAL A 267 -43.60 -9.34 4.70
C VAL A 267 -43.61 -9.48 6.21
N SER A 268 -42.47 -9.89 6.77
CA SER A 268 -42.28 -9.93 8.22
C SER A 268 -41.52 -8.68 8.66
N ARG A 269 -42.17 -7.91 9.54
CA ARG A 269 -41.62 -6.68 10.11
C ARG A 269 -41.30 -6.84 11.58
N ARG A 270 -40.13 -6.46 11.98
CA ARG A 270 -39.64 -6.47 13.35
C ARG A 270 -40.18 -5.24 14.10
N ILE A 271 -40.95 -5.44 15.15
CA ILE A 271 -41.39 -4.34 16.01
C ILE A 271 -40.38 -4.19 17.14
N LYS A 272 -39.65 -3.05 17.18
CA LYS A 272 -38.83 -2.66 18.33
C LYS A 272 -39.76 -2.05 19.35
N ASP A 273 -39.92 -2.67 20.51
CA ASP A 273 -40.57 -1.99 21.67
C ASP A 273 -39.60 -0.96 22.25
N SER A 274 -39.90 0.31 22.07
CA SER A 274 -39.07 1.43 22.51
C SER A 274 -39.05 1.65 24.04
N LYS A 275 -39.77 0.83 24.82
CA LYS A 275 -39.91 0.96 26.26
C LYS A 275 -39.36 -0.22 27.08
N GLY A 276 -38.84 -1.24 26.45
CA GLY A 276 -38.34 -2.43 27.13
C GLY A 276 -36.90 -2.32 27.60
N THR A 277 -36.70 -2.31 28.92
CA THR A 277 -35.39 -2.48 29.59
C THR A 277 -34.97 -3.93 29.72
N GLU A 278 -35.74 -4.88 29.24
CA GLU A 278 -35.44 -6.33 29.27
C GLU A 278 -35.36 -6.90 27.87
N ALA A 279 -34.63 -7.98 27.71
CA ALA A 279 -34.50 -8.77 26.46
C ALA A 279 -35.89 -9.28 26.05
N VAL A 280 -36.62 -8.49 25.29
CA VAL A 280 -38.01 -8.76 24.93
C VAL A 280 -38.05 -9.63 23.67
N SER A 281 -38.92 -10.62 23.70
CA SER A 281 -39.35 -11.40 22.54
C SER A 281 -39.70 -10.44 21.40
N THR A 282 -39.00 -10.60 20.28
CA THR A 282 -39.24 -9.83 19.05
C THR A 282 -40.62 -10.19 18.51
N ILE A 283 -41.60 -9.31 18.70
CA ILE A 283 -42.93 -9.49 18.09
C ILE A 283 -42.75 -9.10 16.61
N GLY A 284 -42.92 -10.09 15.72
CA GLY A 284 -42.96 -9.84 14.29
C GLY A 284 -44.37 -9.53 13.84
N GLN A 285 -44.60 -8.44 13.15
CA GLN A 285 -45.84 -8.18 12.44
C GLN A 285 -45.71 -8.76 11.03
N MET A 286 -46.72 -9.55 10.63
CA MET A 286 -46.74 -10.16 9.30
C MET A 286 -47.83 -9.49 8.46
N TYR A 287 -47.43 -9.07 7.28
CA TYR A 287 -48.32 -8.55 6.25
C TYR A 287 -48.33 -9.54 5.10
N SER A 288 -49.51 -9.79 4.53
CA SER A 288 -49.68 -10.69 3.37
C SER A 288 -50.32 -9.90 2.23
N PHE A 289 -49.75 -10.00 1.07
CA PHE A 289 -50.18 -9.30 -0.12
C PHE A 289 -50.44 -10.24 -1.29
N SER A 290 -51.39 -9.88 -2.15
CA SER A 290 -51.54 -10.44 -3.49
C SER A 290 -50.87 -9.51 -4.51
N LEU A 291 -50.23 -10.05 -5.50
CA LEU A 291 -49.63 -9.25 -6.60
C LEU A 291 -50.50 -9.35 -7.85
N LYS A 292 -50.89 -8.20 -8.35
CA LYS A 292 -51.56 -8.08 -9.65
C LYS A 292 -50.51 -7.95 -10.74
N ASP A 293 -50.68 -8.66 -11.83
CA ASP A 293 -49.78 -8.67 -12.98
C ASP A 293 -48.29 -8.98 -12.61
N GLY A 294 -48.08 -9.63 -11.46
CA GLY A 294 -46.77 -10.08 -10.99
C GLY A 294 -45.88 -8.99 -10.34
N PHE A 295 -46.34 -7.74 -10.30
CA PHE A 295 -45.49 -6.61 -9.79
C PHE A 295 -46.23 -5.64 -8.90
N VAL A 296 -47.52 -5.48 -9.02
CA VAL A 296 -48.29 -4.46 -8.28
C VAL A 296 -49.10 -5.09 -7.18
N ILE A 297 -49.06 -4.55 -5.98
CA ILE A 297 -49.88 -5.00 -4.86
C ILE A 297 -51.36 -4.75 -5.20
N ASP A 298 -52.19 -5.77 -5.11
CA ASP A 298 -53.63 -5.65 -5.31
C ASP A 298 -54.28 -5.06 -4.06
N GLY A 299 -54.91 -3.88 -4.18
CA GLY A 299 -55.68 -3.22 -3.14
C GLY A 299 -55.01 -2.02 -2.47
N GLU A 300 -53.76 -2.06 -2.16
CA GLU A 300 -52.96 -0.93 -1.59
C GLU A 300 -51.60 -0.82 -2.27
N PRO A 301 -51.53 -0.14 -3.44
CA PRO A 301 -50.25 0.04 -4.10
C PRO A 301 -49.31 0.89 -3.26
N GLY A 302 -48.00 0.51 -3.22
CA GLY A 302 -46.95 1.27 -2.56
C GLY A 302 -46.75 0.97 -1.10
N PHE A 303 -46.87 -0.31 -0.68
CA PHE A 303 -46.45 -0.70 0.67
C PHE A 303 -44.97 -0.39 0.90
N VAL A 304 -44.71 0.59 1.76
CA VAL A 304 -43.36 1.05 2.08
C VAL A 304 -42.70 0.10 3.07
N LEU A 305 -41.59 -0.46 2.67
CA LEU A 305 -40.74 -1.29 3.48
C LEU A 305 -40.04 -0.47 4.56
N GLN A 306 -39.67 -1.15 5.63
CA GLN A 306 -38.83 -0.59 6.70
C GLN A 306 -37.51 -1.36 6.79
N PRO A 307 -36.46 -0.76 7.39
CA PRO A 307 -35.22 -1.48 7.66
C PRO A 307 -35.47 -2.81 8.37
N TYR A 308 -34.77 -3.84 7.94
CA TYR A 308 -34.83 -5.22 8.42
C TYR A 308 -36.14 -5.99 8.08
N ASP A 309 -37.02 -5.45 7.23
CA ASP A 309 -38.15 -6.20 6.72
C ASP A 309 -37.65 -7.44 5.94
N GLN A 310 -38.37 -8.56 6.12
CA GLN A 310 -38.09 -9.81 5.41
C GLN A 310 -39.30 -10.16 4.53
N VAL A 311 -39.05 -10.27 3.25
CA VAL A 311 -40.04 -10.56 2.23
C VAL A 311 -39.94 -12.02 1.81
N TYR A 312 -41.06 -12.73 1.81
CA TYR A 312 -41.12 -14.13 1.40
C TYR A 312 -42.06 -14.29 0.20
N VAL A 313 -41.52 -14.57 -0.96
CA VAL A 313 -42.27 -14.90 -2.17
C VAL A 313 -42.46 -16.41 -2.20
N ARG A 314 -43.67 -16.84 -1.98
CA ARG A 314 -43.98 -18.29 -1.91
C ARG A 314 -44.04 -18.89 -3.30
N LYS A 315 -43.87 -20.22 -3.34
CA LYS A 315 -44.13 -21.02 -4.53
C LYS A 315 -45.65 -21.17 -4.72
N SER A 316 -46.10 -21.14 -5.99
CA SER A 316 -47.48 -21.37 -6.40
C SER A 316 -47.94 -22.80 -6.11
#